data_773dffc00ce315ef7eb37dd0da874723
#
_entry.id   773dffc00ce315ef7eb37dd0da874723
#
_cell.length_a   1.000
_cell.length_b   1.000
_cell.length_c   1.000
_cell.angle_alpha   90.00
_cell.angle_beta   90.00
_cell.angle_gamma   90.00
#
_symmetry.space_group_name_H-M   'P 1'
#
loop_
_entity.id
_entity.type
_entity.pdbx_description
1 polymer ?
#
loop_
_entity_poly.entity_id
_entity_poly.type
_entity_poly.pdbx_seq_one_letter_code
_entity_poly.pdbx_strand_id
1 'polypeptide(L)'
;KGITMNSFVRLLFIFGMALLAGCNQNAKLAPVPVADLLIQGGKIYTLDEEQPWVEAVAVRDGEIVFTGSNKEAQKWIGKDTKLQDLQGKMLLPGFIDSHAHPVMGGAYVRSLSLDSFANPEYWLKQVKDYAEKNADAKVLFGYGFLASAFGPEGPTAAMLDKIVADKPVFMMDEGFHGAWANSKALQVLGISKDTPNPVPGFSYYKRDENGEPTGYLLEGTATSGIEKLDIITADSVALGAGDVIEIMNSYGITSVFDAGALDVDALQMKVLEKVTEQGRMTIRMVGSHMVSSIEGMDNAVPRAAEKRATSKHELYHIRMLKIMNDGTIEGKTAGMFEDYQGEPGNKGETVFSPEQITKLIGQASAQDIDIHIHALGERAISEALDAIERIKQEQPNTKSRYTICHIQVMADKDIERFADLGVIAQSTPLWTSYDEFGKQFVSADQFRRYFRFNSLKNAGVKMSFGSDYPASGAGTLGISPLFNMEIGYTRQNPGEPEAQVQPDIKERLDIASLIRGYTLDGAYQLNMENEVGSIEVGKKADFVILDQNLFEVKPYQIHKVKVLQTILGGKTVYPKS
;
A
#
# COMPACT_ATOMS: atom_id res chain seq x y z
N LYS A 1 -21.89 42.04 61.31
CA LYS A 1 -22.41 43.30 60.81
C LYS A 1 -22.43 43.21 59.32
N GLY A 2 -23.47 42.95 58.63
CA GLY A 2 -24.83 43.46 58.71
C GLY A 2 -25.17 44.07 57.42
N ILE A 3 -26.05 43.37 56.61
CA ILE A 3 -27.44 43.88 56.33
C ILE A 3 -27.35 44.89 55.16
N THR A 4 -28.12 44.87 54.10
CA THR A 4 -29.44 44.45 53.62
C THR A 4 -29.56 44.74 52.15
N MET A 5 -30.15 43.97 51.27
CA MET A 5 -31.56 43.73 50.93
C MET A 5 -32.36 44.98 50.46
N ASN A 6 -33.05 44.75 49.40
CA ASN A 6 -34.25 45.40 48.85
C ASN A 6 -34.05 46.26 47.63
N SER A 7 -34.83 46.21 46.68
CA SER A 7 -36.22 45.77 46.37
C SER A 7 -36.79 46.67 45.30
N PHE A 8 -37.71 46.10 44.53
CA PHE A 8 -38.92 46.69 43.94
C PHE A 8 -38.82 47.54 42.68
N VAL A 9 -39.64 47.53 41.73
CA VAL A 9 -40.98 47.00 41.47
C VAL A 9 -41.43 47.53 40.08
N ARG A 10 -42.08 46.71 39.29
CA ARG A 10 -43.25 46.96 38.41
C ARG A 10 -43.48 48.34 37.82
N LEU A 11 -43.79 48.31 36.52
CA LEU A 11 -44.98 48.91 35.86
C LEU A 11 -44.99 48.37 34.41
N LEU A 12 -45.85 47.54 33.98
CA LEU A 12 -47.26 47.54 33.61
C LEU A 12 -47.66 48.55 32.52
N PHE A 13 -48.01 47.93 31.36
CA PHE A 13 -49.08 48.31 30.39
C PHE A 13 -49.19 49.75 29.93
N ILE A 14 -49.27 49.92 28.59
CA ILE A 14 -50.45 50.44 27.86
C ILE A 14 -50.21 50.40 26.34
N PHE A 15 -51.10 49.68 25.66
CA PHE A 15 -51.71 49.92 24.34
C PHE A 15 -50.96 50.57 23.17
N GLY A 16 -50.99 49.85 22.08
CA GLY A 16 -50.81 50.38 20.72
C GLY A 16 -51.19 49.34 19.67
N MET A 17 -52.50 49.13 19.45
CA MET A 17 -53.04 48.48 18.28
C MET A 17 -52.80 49.44 17.08
N ALA A 18 -52.02 49.01 16.08
CA ALA A 18 -52.25 49.50 14.72
C ALA A 18 -51.39 48.72 13.68
N LEU A 19 -52.06 48.30 12.64
CA LEU A 19 -51.60 47.98 11.30
C LEU A 19 -51.08 46.57 11.03
N LEU A 20 -52.02 45.72 10.70
CA LEU A 20 -51.90 44.71 9.66
C LEU A 20 -51.44 45.35 8.36
N ALA A 21 -50.14 45.43 8.13
CA ALA A 21 -49.56 45.61 6.82
C ALA A 21 -49.03 44.23 6.38
N GLY A 22 -49.70 43.64 5.42
CA GLY A 22 -49.31 42.39 4.79
C GLY A 22 -47.90 42.45 4.26
N CYS A 23 -46.95 41.87 4.95
CA CYS A 23 -45.70 41.45 4.36
C CYS A 23 -45.94 40.14 3.63
N ASN A 24 -46.27 40.30 2.36
CA ASN A 24 -46.12 39.21 1.39
C ASN A 24 -44.62 38.96 1.23
N GLN A 25 -44.01 38.30 2.23
CA GLN A 25 -42.67 37.75 2.11
C GLN A 25 -42.79 36.53 1.22
N ASN A 26 -42.72 36.74 -0.09
CA ASN A 26 -42.09 35.78 -0.99
C ASN A 26 -40.63 35.65 -0.53
N ALA A 27 -40.41 34.91 0.55
CA ALA A 27 -39.12 34.33 0.82
C ALA A 27 -38.86 33.41 -0.38
N LYS A 28 -38.14 33.93 -1.40
CA LYS A 28 -37.49 33.05 -2.37
C LYS A 28 -36.70 32.10 -1.53
N LEU A 29 -37.21 30.85 -1.38
CA LEU A 29 -36.43 29.74 -0.90
C LEU A 29 -35.12 29.82 -1.66
N ALA A 30 -34.00 29.92 -0.95
CA ALA A 30 -32.70 29.86 -1.58
C ALA A 30 -32.74 28.66 -2.52
N PRO A 31 -32.31 28.79 -3.77
CA PRO A 31 -32.34 27.65 -4.69
C PRO A 31 -31.64 26.50 -4.03
N VAL A 32 -32.33 25.35 -3.94
CA VAL A 32 -31.73 24.12 -3.43
C VAL A 32 -30.46 23.91 -4.27
N PRO A 33 -29.27 23.84 -3.63
CA PRO A 33 -28.06 23.70 -4.39
C PRO A 33 -28.13 22.38 -5.15
N VAL A 34 -28.05 22.43 -6.48
CA VAL A 34 -28.10 21.28 -7.37
C VAL A 34 -26.77 20.53 -7.38
N ALA A 35 -26.77 19.25 -7.68
CA ALA A 35 -25.58 18.44 -7.85
C ALA A 35 -24.96 18.59 -9.25
N ASP A 36 -23.65 18.38 -9.37
CA ASP A 36 -22.95 18.28 -10.65
C ASP A 36 -23.16 16.89 -11.25
N LEU A 37 -23.18 15.85 -10.38
CA LEU A 37 -23.36 14.45 -10.74
C LEU A 37 -24.35 13.80 -9.78
N LEU A 38 -25.30 13.04 -10.34
CA LEU A 38 -26.17 12.14 -9.58
C LEU A 38 -26.00 10.72 -10.11
N ILE A 39 -25.59 9.80 -9.23
CA ILE A 39 -25.43 8.37 -9.51
C ILE A 39 -26.59 7.63 -8.87
N GLN A 40 -27.28 6.78 -9.62
CA GLN A 40 -28.45 6.01 -9.15
C GLN A 40 -28.67 4.72 -9.93
N GLY A 41 -29.65 3.93 -9.57
CA GLY A 41 -30.10 2.76 -10.37
C GLY A 41 -29.20 1.53 -10.24
N GLY A 42 -28.46 1.40 -9.14
CA GLY A 42 -27.58 0.25 -8.88
C GLY A 42 -27.50 -0.17 -7.42
N LYS A 43 -26.47 -0.95 -7.11
CA LYS A 43 -26.15 -1.42 -5.78
C LYS A 43 -25.04 -0.55 -5.20
N ILE A 44 -25.38 0.38 -4.33
CA ILE A 44 -24.43 1.33 -3.74
C ILE A 44 -24.13 0.88 -2.30
N TYR A 45 -22.93 0.36 -2.06
CA TYR A 45 -22.46 -0.05 -0.75
C TYR A 45 -21.54 1.02 -0.16
N THR A 46 -21.98 1.63 0.94
CA THR A 46 -21.41 2.87 1.46
C THR A 46 -20.24 2.68 2.41
N LEU A 47 -20.17 1.55 3.12
CA LEU A 47 -19.34 1.30 4.31
C LEU A 47 -19.67 2.22 5.51
N ASP A 48 -20.76 3.00 5.44
CA ASP A 48 -21.36 3.65 6.59
C ASP A 48 -22.19 2.60 7.38
N GLU A 49 -21.86 2.40 8.65
CA GLU A 49 -22.51 1.40 9.49
C GLU A 49 -23.99 1.76 9.77
N GLU A 50 -24.34 3.05 9.75
CA GLU A 50 -25.72 3.51 9.95
C GLU A 50 -26.58 3.35 8.68
N GLN A 51 -25.95 3.45 7.49
CA GLN A 51 -26.64 3.37 6.21
C GLN A 51 -25.82 2.59 5.16
N PRO A 52 -25.62 1.26 5.38
CA PRO A 52 -24.70 0.47 4.56
C PRO A 52 -25.07 0.35 3.08
N TRP A 53 -26.33 0.56 2.73
CA TRP A 53 -26.84 0.51 1.36
C TRP A 53 -27.73 1.71 1.06
N VAL A 54 -27.50 2.36 -0.09
CA VAL A 54 -28.32 3.46 -0.58
C VAL A 54 -28.67 3.25 -2.06
N GLU A 55 -29.67 4.03 -2.56
CA GLU A 55 -30.13 3.94 -3.94
C GLU A 55 -29.51 5.03 -4.82
N ALA A 56 -29.07 6.14 -4.22
CA ALA A 56 -28.53 7.28 -4.96
C ALA A 56 -27.47 8.05 -4.15
N VAL A 57 -26.52 8.65 -4.89
CA VAL A 57 -25.48 9.54 -4.37
C VAL A 57 -25.44 10.79 -5.24
N ALA A 58 -25.52 11.98 -4.62
CA ALA A 58 -25.33 13.24 -5.32
C ALA A 58 -23.99 13.88 -4.96
N VAL A 59 -23.30 14.41 -5.97
CA VAL A 59 -21.97 15.02 -5.87
C VAL A 59 -22.03 16.46 -6.34
N ARG A 60 -21.36 17.37 -5.63
CA ARG A 60 -21.15 18.76 -6.01
C ARG A 60 -19.75 19.20 -5.60
N ASP A 61 -19.07 19.89 -6.49
CA ASP A 61 -17.70 20.41 -6.27
C ASP A 61 -16.72 19.32 -5.80
N GLY A 62 -16.92 18.08 -6.28
CA GLY A 62 -16.09 16.92 -5.94
C GLY A 62 -16.37 16.29 -4.58
N GLU A 63 -17.43 16.72 -3.87
CA GLU A 63 -17.84 16.21 -2.58
C GLU A 63 -19.23 15.57 -2.62
N ILE A 64 -19.45 14.57 -1.78
CA ILE A 64 -20.73 13.90 -1.62
C ILE A 64 -21.64 14.85 -0.82
N VAL A 65 -22.75 15.27 -1.41
CA VAL A 65 -23.74 16.19 -0.79
C VAL A 65 -25.04 15.51 -0.41
N PHE A 66 -25.24 14.27 -0.86
CA PHE A 66 -26.41 13.47 -0.53
C PHE A 66 -26.16 11.98 -0.74
N THR A 67 -26.67 11.19 0.18
CA THR A 67 -26.84 9.73 0.08
C THR A 67 -28.25 9.38 0.50
N GLY A 68 -28.94 8.43 -0.16
CA GLY A 68 -30.27 8.02 0.23
C GLY A 68 -31.08 7.38 -0.89
N SER A 69 -32.42 7.58 -0.85
CA SER A 69 -33.33 6.99 -1.83
C SER A 69 -33.34 7.73 -3.17
N ASN A 70 -33.67 7.03 -4.26
CA ASN A 70 -33.87 7.63 -5.57
C ASN A 70 -34.94 8.73 -5.55
N LYS A 71 -35.96 8.61 -4.70
CA LYS A 71 -37.04 9.61 -4.58
C LYS A 71 -36.51 10.91 -3.99
N GLU A 72 -35.71 10.84 -2.95
CA GLU A 72 -35.14 12.03 -2.29
C GLU A 72 -34.04 12.68 -3.13
N ALA A 73 -33.36 11.91 -3.96
CA ALA A 73 -32.31 12.37 -4.84
C ALA A 73 -32.81 13.37 -5.92
N GLN A 74 -34.11 13.31 -6.28
CA GLN A 74 -34.70 14.17 -7.33
C GLN A 74 -34.54 15.66 -7.05
N LYS A 75 -34.52 16.07 -5.78
CA LYS A 75 -34.32 17.47 -5.39
C LYS A 75 -32.94 18.04 -5.74
N TRP A 76 -31.96 17.15 -5.98
CA TRP A 76 -30.60 17.53 -6.32
C TRP A 76 -30.37 17.70 -7.84
N ILE A 77 -31.38 17.37 -8.66
CA ILE A 77 -31.28 17.45 -10.12
C ILE A 77 -31.55 18.88 -10.56
N GLY A 78 -30.59 19.47 -11.25
CA GLY A 78 -30.71 20.75 -11.95
C GLY A 78 -30.49 20.60 -13.45
N LYS A 79 -30.51 21.73 -14.16
CA LYS A 79 -30.37 21.77 -15.64
C LYS A 79 -29.06 21.12 -16.12
N ASP A 80 -27.97 21.31 -15.36
CA ASP A 80 -26.61 20.91 -15.74
C ASP A 80 -26.14 19.66 -14.97
N THR A 81 -27.01 19.05 -14.15
CA THR A 81 -26.69 17.83 -13.42
C THR A 81 -26.51 16.66 -14.38
N LYS A 82 -25.32 16.04 -14.36
CA LYS A 82 -25.06 14.80 -15.07
C LYS A 82 -25.73 13.65 -14.34
N LEU A 83 -26.60 12.92 -15.03
CA LEU A 83 -27.24 11.72 -14.50
C LEU A 83 -26.47 10.49 -14.94
N GLN A 84 -26.09 9.63 -13.99
CA GLN A 84 -25.43 8.35 -14.23
C GLN A 84 -26.28 7.21 -13.69
N ASP A 85 -26.85 6.41 -14.60
CA ASP A 85 -27.59 5.20 -14.25
C ASP A 85 -26.62 4.03 -14.19
N LEU A 86 -26.54 3.38 -13.05
CA LEU A 86 -25.70 2.20 -12.82
C LEU A 86 -26.25 0.93 -13.49
N GLN A 87 -27.52 0.91 -13.89
CA GLN A 87 -28.15 -0.25 -14.53
C GLN A 87 -27.98 -1.54 -13.74
N GLY A 88 -28.17 -1.47 -12.41
CA GLY A 88 -28.03 -2.61 -11.51
C GLY A 88 -26.59 -2.94 -11.09
N LYS A 89 -25.58 -2.25 -11.62
CA LYS A 89 -24.15 -2.45 -11.31
C LYS A 89 -23.81 -1.96 -9.91
N MET A 90 -22.62 -2.31 -9.42
CA MET A 90 -22.18 -1.96 -8.07
C MET A 90 -21.35 -0.69 -8.06
N LEU A 91 -21.65 0.19 -7.08
CA LEU A 91 -20.80 1.34 -6.70
C LEU A 91 -20.21 1.07 -5.32
N LEU A 92 -18.90 1.29 -5.19
CA LEU A 92 -18.15 1.27 -3.95
C LEU A 92 -17.38 2.59 -3.78
N PRO A 93 -16.91 2.94 -2.57
CA PRO A 93 -15.82 3.88 -2.41
C PRO A 93 -14.65 3.42 -3.28
N GLY A 94 -13.89 4.38 -3.82
CA GLY A 94 -12.67 4.05 -4.56
C GLY A 94 -11.72 3.21 -3.71
N PHE A 95 -11.11 2.22 -4.31
CA PHE A 95 -10.16 1.35 -3.60
C PHE A 95 -8.94 2.13 -3.16
N ILE A 96 -8.36 1.70 -2.05
CA ILE A 96 -7.14 2.24 -1.46
C ILE A 96 -6.10 1.14 -1.43
N ASP A 97 -4.99 1.35 -2.12
CA ASP A 97 -3.81 0.51 -1.98
C ASP A 97 -2.99 1.03 -0.80
N SER A 98 -3.05 0.33 0.32
CA SER A 98 -2.47 0.78 1.59
C SER A 98 -0.96 0.51 1.71
N HIS A 99 -0.34 -0.07 0.69
CA HIS A 99 1.10 -0.30 0.62
C HIS A 99 1.52 -0.62 -0.82
N ALA A 100 2.11 0.35 -1.47
CA ALA A 100 2.76 0.19 -2.76
C ALA A 100 3.96 1.15 -2.85
N HIS A 101 4.73 1.05 -3.93
CA HIS A 101 5.85 1.92 -4.22
C HIS A 101 5.69 2.54 -5.62
N PRO A 102 4.66 3.37 -5.86
CA PRO A 102 4.34 3.85 -7.21
C PRO A 102 5.44 4.71 -7.83
N VAL A 103 6.19 5.47 -7.02
CA VAL A 103 7.34 6.24 -7.50
C VAL A 103 8.48 5.31 -7.89
N MET A 104 8.85 4.36 -7.03
CA MET A 104 9.85 3.35 -7.33
C MET A 104 9.40 2.47 -8.51
N GLY A 105 8.14 2.01 -8.48
CA GLY A 105 7.53 1.22 -9.56
C GLY A 105 7.60 1.90 -10.93
N GLY A 106 7.66 3.23 -10.96
CA GLY A 106 7.90 4.00 -12.17
C GLY A 106 9.25 3.71 -12.84
N ALA A 107 10.25 3.31 -12.06
CA ALA A 107 11.53 2.87 -12.63
C ALA A 107 11.41 1.50 -13.31
N TYR A 108 10.46 0.67 -12.86
CA TYR A 108 10.37 -0.75 -13.21
C TYR A 108 9.28 -1.07 -14.23
N VAL A 109 8.16 -0.35 -14.24
CA VAL A 109 7.00 -0.65 -15.10
C VAL A 109 7.31 -0.73 -16.59
N ARG A 110 8.37 -0.07 -17.02
CA ARG A 110 8.87 -0.06 -18.40
C ARG A 110 10.07 -0.98 -18.63
N SER A 111 10.55 -1.68 -17.60
CA SER A 111 11.66 -2.63 -17.70
C SER A 111 11.15 -4.06 -17.97
N LEU A 112 12.05 -5.03 -18.05
CA LEU A 112 11.67 -6.42 -18.20
C LEU A 112 11.00 -6.92 -16.91
N SER A 113 9.73 -7.28 -16.98
CA SER A 113 9.06 -8.02 -15.92
C SER A 113 9.16 -9.52 -16.20
N LEU A 114 9.81 -10.25 -15.31
CA LEU A 114 9.86 -11.70 -15.32
C LEU A 114 8.57 -12.28 -14.72
N ASP A 115 8.08 -13.36 -15.29
CA ASP A 115 6.92 -14.07 -14.72
C ASP A 115 7.35 -14.85 -13.48
N SER A 116 7.02 -14.35 -12.30
CA SER A 116 7.43 -14.96 -11.02
C SER A 116 6.86 -16.36 -10.80
N PHE A 117 5.78 -16.74 -11.48
CA PHE A 117 5.24 -18.10 -11.45
C PHE A 117 5.97 -19.10 -12.37
N ALA A 118 6.96 -18.60 -13.15
CA ALA A 118 7.76 -19.42 -14.05
C ALA A 118 9.00 -20.00 -13.32
N ASN A 119 9.93 -20.52 -14.11
CA ASN A 119 11.16 -21.15 -13.63
C ASN A 119 12.40 -20.47 -14.26
N PRO A 120 13.61 -20.77 -13.76
CA PRO A 120 14.85 -20.15 -14.26
C PRO A 120 15.09 -20.29 -15.74
N GLU A 121 14.71 -21.41 -16.37
CA GLU A 121 14.87 -21.64 -17.82
C GLU A 121 13.99 -20.65 -18.61
N TYR A 122 12.76 -20.46 -18.19
CA TYR A 122 11.84 -19.51 -18.81
C TYR A 122 12.33 -18.06 -18.63
N TRP A 123 12.81 -17.69 -17.44
CA TRP A 123 13.39 -16.35 -17.21
C TRP A 123 14.59 -16.06 -18.07
N LEU A 124 15.50 -17.02 -18.22
CA LEU A 124 16.64 -16.88 -19.14
C LEU A 124 16.20 -16.64 -20.58
N LYS A 125 15.12 -17.32 -21.01
CA LYS A 125 14.52 -17.06 -22.32
C LYS A 125 13.94 -15.65 -22.40
N GLN A 126 13.22 -15.17 -21.38
CA GLN A 126 12.70 -13.81 -21.36
C GLN A 126 13.82 -12.76 -21.42
N VAL A 127 14.92 -12.96 -20.66
CA VAL A 127 16.11 -12.08 -20.72
C VAL A 127 16.71 -12.07 -22.11
N LYS A 128 16.82 -13.22 -22.77
CA LYS A 128 17.33 -13.32 -24.15
C LYS A 128 16.44 -12.54 -25.13
N ASP A 129 15.13 -12.80 -25.10
CA ASP A 129 14.17 -12.15 -25.99
C ASP A 129 14.17 -10.61 -25.78
N TYR A 130 14.35 -10.17 -24.52
CA TYR A 130 14.45 -8.76 -24.18
C TYR A 130 15.77 -8.13 -24.67
N ALA A 131 16.89 -8.84 -24.53
CA ALA A 131 18.20 -8.40 -25.02
C ALA A 131 18.20 -8.20 -26.54
N GLU A 132 17.58 -9.11 -27.28
CA GLU A 132 17.45 -9.02 -28.74
C GLU A 132 16.61 -7.80 -29.17
N LYS A 133 15.53 -7.49 -28.43
CA LYS A 133 14.67 -6.33 -28.70
C LYS A 133 15.28 -5.00 -28.28
N ASN A 134 16.24 -5.01 -27.36
CA ASN A 134 16.88 -3.83 -26.77
C ASN A 134 18.41 -3.86 -27.01
N ALA A 135 18.81 -4.13 -28.25
CA ALA A 135 20.23 -4.27 -28.63
C ALA A 135 21.07 -3.03 -28.27
N ASP A 136 20.48 -1.83 -28.36
CA ASP A 136 21.16 -0.56 -28.08
C ASP A 136 21.18 -0.18 -26.60
N ALA A 137 20.51 -0.96 -25.72
CA ALA A 137 20.49 -0.69 -24.28
C ALA A 137 21.89 -0.83 -23.68
N LYS A 138 22.32 0.16 -22.90
CA LYS A 138 23.62 0.13 -22.21
C LYS A 138 23.63 -0.87 -21.05
N VAL A 139 22.50 -1.05 -20.39
CA VAL A 139 22.25 -2.00 -19.31
C VAL A 139 20.91 -2.69 -19.60
N LEU A 140 20.85 -4.00 -19.45
CA LEU A 140 19.60 -4.74 -19.46
C LEU A 140 19.11 -4.86 -18.01
N PHE A 141 17.96 -4.25 -17.75
CA PHE A 141 17.38 -4.18 -16.44
C PHE A 141 15.98 -4.79 -16.41
N GLY A 142 15.69 -5.49 -15.33
CA GLY A 142 14.38 -6.11 -15.11
C GLY A 142 14.21 -6.58 -13.68
N TYR A 143 13.07 -7.22 -13.41
CA TYR A 143 12.74 -7.72 -12.08
C TYR A 143 11.76 -8.90 -12.15
N GLY A 144 11.58 -9.58 -11.03
CA GLY A 144 10.50 -10.54 -10.84
C GLY A 144 10.91 -12.01 -10.75
N PHE A 145 12.23 -12.35 -10.74
CA PHE A 145 12.62 -13.72 -10.47
C PHE A 145 12.46 -14.10 -9.00
N LEU A 146 12.24 -15.39 -8.74
CA LEU A 146 12.25 -15.95 -7.39
C LEU A 146 13.59 -16.60 -7.10
N ALA A 147 14.33 -16.07 -6.12
CA ALA A 147 15.62 -16.61 -5.73
C ALA A 147 15.54 -18.07 -5.28
N SER A 148 14.46 -18.43 -4.57
CA SER A 148 14.18 -19.79 -4.09
C SER A 148 14.05 -20.85 -5.20
N ALA A 149 13.70 -20.45 -6.42
CA ALA A 149 13.59 -21.36 -7.57
C ALA A 149 14.96 -21.85 -8.09
N PHE A 150 16.06 -21.19 -7.67
CA PHE A 150 17.43 -21.62 -8.01
C PHE A 150 18.04 -22.60 -6.99
N GLY A 151 17.31 -22.94 -5.94
CA GLY A 151 17.81 -23.76 -4.84
C GLY A 151 18.73 -22.99 -3.87
N PRO A 152 19.45 -23.68 -2.97
CA PRO A 152 20.21 -23.04 -1.89
C PRO A 152 21.32 -22.10 -2.35
N GLU A 153 21.89 -22.35 -3.53
CA GLU A 153 22.99 -21.53 -4.08
C GLU A 153 22.51 -20.19 -4.68
N GLY A 154 21.22 -20.08 -4.99
CA GLY A 154 20.67 -18.91 -5.64
C GLY A 154 21.09 -18.76 -7.11
N PRO A 155 20.73 -17.62 -7.75
CA PRO A 155 21.11 -17.34 -9.13
C PRO A 155 22.60 -17.05 -9.28
N THR A 156 23.19 -17.38 -10.46
CA THR A 156 24.61 -17.12 -10.71
C THR A 156 24.86 -16.28 -11.96
N ALA A 157 25.93 -15.49 -11.95
CA ALA A 157 26.36 -14.67 -13.08
C ALA A 157 26.55 -15.52 -14.34
N ALA A 158 27.14 -16.72 -14.20
CA ALA A 158 27.39 -17.64 -15.30
C ALA A 158 26.12 -18.06 -16.08
N MET A 159 24.95 -18.04 -15.45
CA MET A 159 23.68 -18.32 -16.12
C MET A 159 23.33 -17.22 -17.10
N LEU A 160 23.47 -15.94 -16.70
CA LEU A 160 23.21 -14.77 -17.53
C LEU A 160 24.31 -14.59 -18.60
N ASP A 161 25.57 -14.88 -18.28
CA ASP A 161 26.69 -14.75 -19.21
C ASP A 161 26.52 -15.64 -20.45
N LYS A 162 25.85 -16.79 -20.32
CA LYS A 162 25.50 -17.67 -21.47
C LYS A 162 24.53 -17.00 -22.45
N ILE A 163 23.78 -16.00 -21.98
CA ILE A 163 22.76 -15.29 -22.77
C ILE A 163 23.32 -13.95 -23.25
N VAL A 164 23.91 -13.16 -22.35
CA VAL A 164 24.46 -11.83 -22.60
C VAL A 164 25.73 -11.65 -21.80
N ALA A 165 26.88 -11.66 -22.47
CA ALA A 165 28.18 -11.51 -21.84
C ALA A 165 28.84 -10.14 -22.09
N ASP A 166 28.37 -9.38 -23.07
CA ASP A 166 29.03 -8.16 -23.59
C ASP A 166 28.53 -6.87 -22.91
N LYS A 167 27.37 -6.89 -22.28
CA LYS A 167 26.78 -5.75 -21.57
C LYS A 167 26.27 -6.13 -20.20
N PRO A 168 26.16 -5.18 -19.25
CA PRO A 168 25.59 -5.44 -17.92
C PRO A 168 24.14 -5.94 -18.01
N VAL A 169 23.85 -7.03 -17.30
CA VAL A 169 22.51 -7.54 -17.03
C VAL A 169 22.30 -7.50 -15.53
N PHE A 170 21.22 -6.86 -15.08
CA PHE A 170 20.91 -6.69 -13.69
C PHE A 170 19.41 -6.91 -13.49
N MET A 171 19.04 -8.00 -12.82
CA MET A 171 17.65 -8.38 -12.58
C MET A 171 17.39 -8.35 -11.07
N MET A 172 16.37 -7.61 -10.63
CA MET A 172 15.93 -7.67 -9.23
C MET A 172 15.06 -8.90 -9.03
N ASP A 173 15.10 -9.47 -7.83
CA ASP A 173 14.11 -10.47 -7.46
C ASP A 173 12.72 -9.84 -7.31
N GLU A 174 11.71 -10.65 -7.09
CA GLU A 174 10.32 -10.17 -7.04
C GLU A 174 10.05 -9.33 -5.78
N GLY A 175 10.77 -9.61 -4.68
CA GLY A 175 10.67 -8.85 -3.42
C GLY A 175 11.54 -7.59 -3.36
N PHE A 176 12.40 -7.36 -4.34
CA PHE A 176 13.40 -6.26 -4.37
C PHE A 176 14.42 -6.33 -3.23
N HIS A 177 14.61 -7.50 -2.64
CA HIS A 177 15.61 -7.77 -1.61
C HIS A 177 16.89 -8.41 -2.16
N GLY A 178 16.88 -8.84 -3.43
CA GLY A 178 18.03 -9.46 -4.09
C GLY A 178 18.17 -9.07 -5.56
N ALA A 179 19.39 -9.16 -6.09
CA ALA A 179 19.66 -8.92 -7.49
C ALA A 179 20.50 -10.03 -8.10
N TRP A 180 20.17 -10.39 -9.34
CA TRP A 180 20.92 -11.33 -10.17
C TRP A 180 21.69 -10.55 -11.24
N ALA A 181 23.00 -10.49 -11.08
CA ALA A 181 23.91 -9.74 -11.93
C ALA A 181 24.80 -10.68 -12.75
N ASN A 182 25.04 -10.35 -14.03
CA ASN A 182 26.02 -11.06 -14.83
C ASN A 182 27.46 -10.58 -14.51
N SER A 183 28.47 -11.28 -15.02
CA SER A 183 29.88 -10.93 -14.81
C SER A 183 30.22 -9.52 -15.30
N LYS A 184 29.58 -9.05 -16.38
CA LYS A 184 29.77 -7.70 -16.86
C LYS A 184 29.22 -6.63 -15.94
N ALA A 185 28.07 -6.87 -15.30
CA ALA A 185 27.52 -6.00 -14.28
C ALA A 185 28.42 -5.97 -13.04
N LEU A 186 28.89 -7.10 -12.54
CA LEU A 186 29.85 -7.16 -11.42
C LEU A 186 31.12 -6.36 -11.72
N GLN A 187 31.66 -6.48 -12.93
CA GLN A 187 32.83 -5.72 -13.39
C GLN A 187 32.58 -4.21 -13.35
N VAL A 188 31.45 -3.74 -13.91
CA VAL A 188 31.09 -2.31 -13.94
C VAL A 188 30.87 -1.77 -12.54
N LEU A 189 30.26 -2.57 -11.66
CA LEU A 189 30.01 -2.22 -10.25
C LEU A 189 31.29 -2.25 -9.38
N GLY A 190 32.41 -2.78 -9.90
CA GLY A 190 33.65 -2.93 -9.16
C GLY A 190 33.59 -3.99 -8.06
N ILE A 191 32.68 -4.98 -8.20
CA ILE A 191 32.50 -6.06 -7.23
C ILE A 191 33.47 -7.21 -7.54
N SER A 192 34.28 -7.56 -6.55
CA SER A 192 35.29 -8.62 -6.60
C SER A 192 35.33 -9.41 -5.28
N LYS A 193 36.19 -10.41 -5.20
CA LYS A 193 36.43 -11.14 -3.96
C LYS A 193 36.91 -10.27 -2.79
N ASP A 194 37.55 -9.14 -3.11
CA ASP A 194 38.11 -8.22 -2.12
C ASP A 194 37.09 -7.15 -1.67
N THR A 195 35.91 -7.10 -2.29
CA THR A 195 34.84 -6.15 -1.94
C THR A 195 34.20 -6.59 -0.61
N PRO A 196 34.24 -5.79 0.45
CA PRO A 196 33.66 -6.16 1.73
C PRO A 196 32.13 -6.22 1.68
N ASN A 197 31.52 -7.12 2.48
CA ASN A 197 30.09 -7.09 2.70
C ASN A 197 29.75 -5.91 3.61
N PRO A 198 28.76 -5.04 3.23
CA PRO A 198 28.36 -3.89 4.05
C PRO A 198 27.85 -4.30 5.45
N VAL A 199 26.98 -5.32 5.51
CA VAL A 199 26.46 -5.89 6.77
C VAL A 199 26.47 -7.41 6.62
N PRO A 200 27.47 -8.10 7.20
CA PRO A 200 27.54 -9.56 7.14
C PRO A 200 26.27 -10.21 7.72
N GLY A 201 25.71 -11.18 6.97
CA GLY A 201 24.47 -11.87 7.37
C GLY A 201 23.18 -11.16 6.95
N PHE A 202 23.23 -9.87 6.62
CA PHE A 202 22.05 -9.12 6.15
C PHE A 202 22.29 -8.54 4.75
N SER A 203 23.24 -7.62 4.56
CA SER A 203 23.54 -7.00 3.27
C SER A 203 24.89 -7.47 2.76
N TYR A 204 24.91 -8.37 1.78
CA TYR A 204 26.13 -9.05 1.37
C TYR A 204 26.10 -9.53 -0.08
N TYR A 205 27.29 -9.86 -0.61
CA TYR A 205 27.49 -10.53 -1.90
C TYR A 205 27.59 -12.03 -1.66
N LYS A 206 26.73 -12.84 -2.26
CA LYS A 206 26.85 -14.30 -2.23
C LYS A 206 28.17 -14.70 -2.89
N ARG A 207 28.93 -15.60 -2.26
CA ARG A 207 30.25 -16.02 -2.72
C ARG A 207 30.31 -17.53 -2.86
N ASP A 208 31.15 -17.98 -3.79
CA ASP A 208 31.50 -19.38 -3.95
C ASP A 208 32.55 -19.83 -2.92
N GLU A 209 32.98 -21.09 -3.00
CA GLU A 209 34.00 -21.70 -2.12
C GLU A 209 35.38 -21.02 -2.24
N ASN A 210 35.66 -20.30 -3.35
CA ASN A 210 36.90 -19.57 -3.58
C ASN A 210 36.81 -18.10 -3.14
N GLY A 211 35.66 -17.68 -2.61
CA GLY A 211 35.38 -16.32 -2.20
C GLY A 211 35.01 -15.38 -3.36
N GLU A 212 34.83 -15.88 -4.59
CA GLU A 212 34.41 -15.06 -5.72
C GLU A 212 32.91 -14.78 -5.67
N PRO A 213 32.46 -13.54 -6.04
CA PRO A 213 31.05 -13.20 -6.07
C PRO A 213 30.29 -14.04 -7.11
N THR A 214 29.23 -14.73 -6.69
CA THR A 214 28.44 -15.60 -7.58
C THR A 214 27.57 -14.82 -8.58
N GLY A 215 27.31 -13.54 -8.34
CA GLY A 215 26.34 -12.74 -9.09
C GLY A 215 25.00 -12.55 -8.36
N TYR A 216 24.84 -13.13 -7.18
CA TYR A 216 23.68 -12.87 -6.33
C TYR A 216 24.05 -11.85 -5.23
N LEU A 217 23.34 -10.72 -5.25
CA LEU A 217 23.51 -9.59 -4.34
C LEU A 217 22.27 -9.52 -3.45
N LEU A 218 22.44 -9.27 -2.14
CA LEU A 218 21.32 -9.25 -1.19
C LEU A 218 21.21 -7.91 -0.46
N GLU A 219 19.98 -7.49 -0.25
CA GLU A 219 19.57 -6.29 0.47
C GLU A 219 20.25 -5.02 -0.10
N GLY A 220 20.85 -4.17 0.71
CA GLY A 220 21.49 -2.93 0.28
C GLY A 220 22.56 -3.08 -0.79
N THR A 221 23.15 -4.28 -0.99
CA THR A 221 24.07 -4.50 -2.11
C THR A 221 23.34 -4.55 -3.45
N ALA A 222 22.11 -5.06 -3.48
CA ALA A 222 21.26 -5.06 -4.67
C ALA A 222 20.85 -3.63 -5.01
N THR A 223 20.34 -2.86 -4.04
CA THR A 223 19.91 -1.47 -4.19
C THR A 223 21.05 -0.57 -4.70
N SER A 224 22.25 -0.68 -4.09
CA SER A 224 23.39 0.14 -4.51
C SER A 224 23.85 -0.17 -5.95
N GLY A 225 23.53 -1.34 -6.50
CA GLY A 225 23.79 -1.72 -7.88
C GLY A 225 23.01 -0.88 -8.87
N ILE A 226 21.74 -0.60 -8.58
CA ILE A 226 20.85 0.22 -9.43
C ILE A 226 21.39 1.65 -9.57
N GLU A 227 21.78 2.27 -8.46
CA GLU A 227 22.34 3.63 -8.46
C GLU A 227 23.63 3.71 -9.30
N LYS A 228 24.56 2.80 -9.05
CA LYS A 228 25.87 2.80 -9.73
C LYS A 228 25.79 2.50 -11.23
N LEU A 229 24.76 1.80 -11.67
CA LEU A 229 24.54 1.51 -13.09
C LEU A 229 23.83 2.67 -13.82
N ASP A 230 23.44 3.75 -13.12
CA ASP A 230 22.76 4.94 -13.67
C ASP A 230 21.53 4.59 -14.52
N ILE A 231 20.76 3.58 -14.04
CA ILE A 231 19.60 3.04 -14.76
C ILE A 231 18.41 4.01 -14.67
N ILE A 232 18.35 4.83 -13.62
CA ILE A 232 17.16 5.56 -13.18
C ILE A 232 17.37 7.06 -13.23
N THR A 233 16.55 7.78 -14.04
CA THR A 233 16.51 9.23 -14.10
C THR A 233 15.15 9.78 -13.66
N ALA A 234 15.09 11.01 -13.15
CA ALA A 234 13.82 11.61 -12.72
C ALA A 234 12.77 11.67 -13.84
N ASP A 235 13.19 11.84 -15.10
CA ASP A 235 12.27 11.90 -16.24
C ASP A 235 11.72 10.51 -16.58
N SER A 236 12.56 9.47 -16.61
CA SER A 236 12.12 8.11 -16.89
C SER A 236 11.20 7.58 -15.78
N VAL A 237 11.56 7.85 -14.52
CA VAL A 237 10.74 7.46 -13.36
C VAL A 237 9.40 8.20 -13.37
N ALA A 238 9.35 9.50 -13.68
CA ALA A 238 8.09 10.25 -13.74
C ALA A 238 7.13 9.73 -14.82
N LEU A 239 7.67 9.39 -16.00
CA LEU A 239 6.88 8.76 -17.05
C LEU A 239 6.30 7.43 -16.59
N GLY A 240 7.11 6.57 -16.01
CA GLY A 240 6.66 5.27 -15.50
C GLY A 240 5.73 5.39 -14.29
N ALA A 241 5.97 6.31 -13.35
CA ALA A 241 5.06 6.55 -12.21
C ALA A 241 3.67 6.99 -12.70
N GLY A 242 3.61 7.82 -13.74
CA GLY A 242 2.34 8.13 -14.41
C GLY A 242 1.67 6.88 -15.00
N ASP A 243 2.43 5.95 -15.60
CA ASP A 243 1.87 4.68 -16.11
C ASP A 243 1.34 3.81 -14.95
N VAL A 244 2.06 3.73 -13.83
CA VAL A 244 1.61 3.01 -12.63
C VAL A 244 0.30 3.59 -12.11
N ILE A 245 0.19 4.92 -12.02
CA ILE A 245 -1.05 5.59 -11.58
C ILE A 245 -2.21 5.25 -12.53
N GLU A 246 -1.99 5.23 -13.84
CA GLU A 246 -3.01 4.85 -14.82
C GLU A 246 -3.45 3.39 -14.66
N ILE A 247 -2.51 2.49 -14.38
CA ILE A 247 -2.81 1.09 -14.07
C ILE A 247 -3.62 0.99 -12.77
N MET A 248 -3.22 1.70 -11.71
CA MET A 248 -3.97 1.76 -10.46
C MET A 248 -5.41 2.26 -10.67
N ASN A 249 -5.59 3.35 -11.43
CA ASN A 249 -6.92 3.83 -11.78
C ASN A 249 -7.74 2.79 -12.56
N SER A 250 -7.11 2.00 -13.45
CA SER A 250 -7.80 0.95 -14.20
C SER A 250 -8.30 -0.19 -13.31
N TYR A 251 -7.71 -0.36 -12.14
CA TYR A 251 -8.12 -1.30 -11.11
C TYR A 251 -9.04 -0.70 -10.03
N GLY A 252 -9.52 0.52 -10.23
CA GLY A 252 -10.46 1.15 -9.29
C GLY A 252 -9.81 1.86 -8.11
N ILE A 253 -8.49 1.99 -8.09
CA ILE A 253 -7.74 2.60 -6.99
C ILE A 253 -7.77 4.12 -7.16
N THR A 254 -8.21 4.82 -6.11
CA THR A 254 -8.29 6.29 -6.03
C THR A 254 -7.31 6.88 -5.02
N SER A 255 -6.82 6.05 -4.10
CA SER A 255 -5.82 6.48 -3.12
C SER A 255 -4.75 5.41 -2.94
N VAL A 256 -3.52 5.84 -2.62
CA VAL A 256 -2.38 4.94 -2.43
C VAL A 256 -1.47 5.45 -1.31
N PHE A 257 -0.90 4.52 -0.56
CA PHE A 257 0.25 4.77 0.29
C PHE A 257 1.54 4.45 -0.48
N ASP A 258 2.37 5.48 -0.73
CA ASP A 258 3.75 5.29 -1.20
C ASP A 258 4.64 4.95 0.00
N ALA A 259 4.92 3.66 0.14
CA ALA A 259 5.66 3.10 1.27
C ALA A 259 7.17 3.41 1.22
N GLY A 260 7.56 4.31 0.34
CA GLY A 260 8.93 4.80 0.19
C GLY A 260 9.53 4.45 -1.16
N ALA A 261 10.61 5.09 -1.47
CA ALA A 261 11.26 4.99 -2.77
C ALA A 261 12.74 4.67 -2.58
N LEU A 262 13.06 3.43 -2.16
CA LEU A 262 14.40 2.95 -1.80
C LEU A 262 15.50 3.53 -2.68
N ASP A 263 15.40 3.27 -3.98
CA ASP A 263 16.44 3.60 -4.96
C ASP A 263 16.32 5.01 -5.52
N VAL A 264 15.17 5.66 -5.28
CA VAL A 264 14.83 6.96 -5.86
C VAL A 264 14.36 7.98 -4.82
N ASP A 265 14.62 7.76 -3.53
CA ASP A 265 14.17 8.65 -2.45
C ASP A 265 14.61 10.10 -2.66
N ALA A 266 15.83 10.31 -3.16
CA ALA A 266 16.33 11.63 -3.51
C ALA A 266 15.57 12.28 -4.69
N LEU A 267 14.90 11.48 -5.53
CA LEU A 267 14.15 11.93 -6.69
C LEU A 267 12.64 12.03 -6.42
N GLN A 268 12.13 11.44 -5.34
CA GLN A 268 10.71 11.28 -5.05
C GLN A 268 9.91 12.57 -5.27
N MET A 269 10.29 13.66 -4.63
CA MET A 269 9.57 14.94 -4.75
C MET A 269 9.59 15.47 -6.18
N LYS A 270 10.75 15.42 -6.84
CA LYS A 270 10.90 15.86 -8.23
C LYS A 270 10.08 15.01 -9.21
N VAL A 271 9.96 13.72 -8.94
CA VAL A 271 9.12 12.81 -9.74
C VAL A 271 7.65 13.17 -9.58
N LEU A 272 7.18 13.38 -8.35
CA LEU A 272 5.79 13.76 -8.07
C LEU A 272 5.42 15.11 -8.71
N GLU A 273 6.32 16.10 -8.64
CA GLU A 273 6.16 17.38 -9.33
C GLU A 273 6.00 17.18 -10.84
N LYS A 274 6.89 16.39 -11.47
CA LYS A 274 6.82 16.10 -12.92
C LYS A 274 5.55 15.35 -13.33
N VAL A 275 5.11 14.37 -12.56
CA VAL A 275 3.84 13.66 -12.80
C VAL A 275 2.67 14.63 -12.76
N THR A 276 2.71 15.58 -11.82
CA THR A 276 1.69 16.62 -11.68
C THR A 276 1.69 17.61 -12.86
N GLU A 277 2.87 18.09 -13.25
CA GLU A 277 3.05 18.97 -14.42
C GLU A 277 2.55 18.33 -15.73
N GLN A 278 2.71 16.99 -15.83
CA GLN A 278 2.19 16.21 -16.95
C GLN A 278 0.66 15.99 -16.90
N GLY A 279 -0.03 16.45 -15.83
CA GLY A 279 -1.46 16.22 -15.63
C GLY A 279 -1.83 14.76 -15.36
N ARG A 280 -0.86 13.95 -14.91
CA ARG A 280 -1.03 12.51 -14.69
C ARG A 280 -1.22 12.11 -13.22
N MET A 281 -1.21 13.08 -12.29
CA MET A 281 -1.52 12.85 -10.87
C MET A 281 -3.03 12.70 -10.69
N THR A 282 -3.55 11.52 -10.97
CA THR A 282 -4.99 11.18 -10.92
C THR A 282 -5.31 10.20 -9.79
N ILE A 283 -4.57 10.30 -8.69
CA ILE A 283 -4.72 9.50 -7.48
C ILE A 283 -4.36 10.35 -6.25
N ARG A 284 -4.95 10.07 -5.09
CA ARG A 284 -4.48 10.64 -3.82
C ARG A 284 -3.34 9.81 -3.29
N MET A 285 -2.22 10.43 -2.98
CA MET A 285 -1.03 9.74 -2.51
C MET A 285 -0.59 10.27 -1.15
N VAL A 286 -0.54 9.40 -0.17
CA VAL A 286 0.17 9.64 1.09
C VAL A 286 1.50 8.94 0.99
N GLY A 287 2.60 9.68 1.14
CA GLY A 287 3.93 9.14 1.03
C GLY A 287 4.65 9.05 2.38
N SER A 288 5.79 8.41 2.35
CA SER A 288 6.69 8.25 3.47
C SER A 288 8.12 8.69 3.14
N HIS A 289 8.89 8.98 4.19
CA HIS A 289 10.35 8.90 4.14
C HIS A 289 10.76 7.56 4.73
N MET A 290 11.65 6.84 4.03
CA MET A 290 12.06 5.51 4.45
C MET A 290 13.45 5.53 5.10
N VAL A 291 13.61 4.74 6.16
CA VAL A 291 14.88 4.42 6.78
C VAL A 291 15.11 2.91 6.75
N SER A 292 16.22 2.49 6.16
CA SER A 292 16.56 1.08 5.92
C SER A 292 17.98 0.72 6.40
N SER A 293 18.68 1.66 7.06
CA SER A 293 20.03 1.40 7.56
C SER A 293 20.31 2.21 8.85
N ILE A 294 21.30 1.76 9.62
CA ILE A 294 21.76 2.43 10.83
C ILE A 294 22.34 3.82 10.51
N GLU A 295 23.03 3.95 9.38
CA GLU A 295 23.61 5.22 8.93
C GLU A 295 22.54 6.29 8.65
N GLY A 296 21.35 5.86 8.17
CA GLY A 296 20.23 6.75 7.92
C GLY A 296 19.47 7.19 9.16
N MET A 297 19.65 6.49 10.28
CA MET A 297 18.80 6.58 11.46
C MET A 297 18.73 8.00 12.07
N ASP A 298 19.85 8.68 12.23
CA ASP A 298 19.88 9.98 12.91
C ASP A 298 19.19 11.10 12.10
N ASN A 299 19.09 10.93 10.77
CA ASN A 299 18.45 11.87 9.88
C ASN A 299 17.02 11.47 9.49
N ALA A 300 16.56 10.28 9.85
CA ALA A 300 15.28 9.73 9.40
C ALA A 300 14.09 10.61 9.79
N VAL A 301 13.94 10.91 11.06
CA VAL A 301 12.82 11.74 11.55
C VAL A 301 12.94 13.21 11.11
N PRO A 302 14.13 13.88 11.16
CA PRO A 302 14.30 15.20 10.58
C PRO A 302 13.88 15.28 9.11
N ARG A 303 14.30 14.33 8.27
CA ARG A 303 13.92 14.28 6.85
C ARG A 303 12.43 14.01 6.63
N ALA A 304 11.83 13.11 7.40
CA ALA A 304 10.39 12.89 7.35
C ALA A 304 9.62 14.17 7.68
N ALA A 305 10.04 14.90 8.71
CA ALA A 305 9.44 16.18 9.09
C ALA A 305 9.63 17.26 8.02
N GLU A 306 10.80 17.35 7.40
CA GLU A 306 11.08 18.26 6.28
C GLU A 306 10.19 17.96 5.08
N LYS A 307 10.15 16.69 4.63
CA LYS A 307 9.28 16.25 3.52
C LYS A 307 7.81 16.54 3.83
N ARG A 308 7.34 16.29 5.06
CA ARG A 308 5.98 16.63 5.50
C ARG A 308 5.69 18.13 5.42
N ALA A 309 6.66 18.97 5.73
CA ALA A 309 6.50 20.41 5.70
C ALA A 309 6.49 20.97 4.27
N THR A 310 7.21 20.36 3.34
CA THR A 310 7.39 20.82 1.96
C THR A 310 6.43 20.19 0.95
N SER A 311 5.96 18.96 1.16
CA SER A 311 5.02 18.26 0.28
C SER A 311 3.57 18.71 0.52
N LYS A 312 3.20 19.90 0.02
CA LYS A 312 1.84 20.46 0.19
C LYS A 312 1.15 20.54 -1.18
N HIS A 313 0.61 19.43 -1.62
CA HIS A 313 -0.20 19.37 -2.83
C HIS A 313 -1.57 18.78 -2.52
N GLU A 314 -2.61 19.14 -3.28
CA GLU A 314 -3.97 18.65 -3.08
C GLU A 314 -4.07 17.12 -3.15
N LEU A 315 -3.31 16.49 -4.06
CA LEU A 315 -3.37 15.06 -4.33
C LEU A 315 -2.20 14.26 -3.75
N TYR A 316 -1.16 14.90 -3.23
CA TYR A 316 -0.07 14.17 -2.58
C TYR A 316 0.56 14.95 -1.43
N HIS A 317 0.93 14.22 -0.38
CA HIS A 317 1.74 14.73 0.73
C HIS A 317 2.49 13.59 1.42
N ILE A 318 3.71 13.89 1.86
CA ILE A 318 4.52 12.96 2.65
C ILE A 318 4.18 13.15 4.13
N ARG A 319 3.88 12.05 4.83
CA ARG A 319 3.31 12.11 6.17
C ARG A 319 3.90 11.11 7.14
N MET A 320 4.41 9.98 6.65
CA MET A 320 4.82 8.86 7.47
C MET A 320 6.33 8.65 7.48
N LEU A 321 6.82 8.03 8.55
CA LEU A 321 8.14 7.41 8.60
C LEU A 321 7.96 5.92 8.31
N LYS A 322 8.57 5.42 7.23
CA LYS A 322 8.69 3.98 6.94
C LYS A 322 9.99 3.47 7.54
N ILE A 323 9.91 2.42 8.34
CA ILE A 323 11.05 1.75 8.95
C ILE A 323 11.18 0.35 8.37
N MET A 324 12.29 0.02 7.73
CA MET A 324 12.66 -1.34 7.33
C MET A 324 13.29 -2.03 8.52
N ASN A 325 12.58 -2.96 9.18
CA ASN A 325 13.08 -3.55 10.42
C ASN A 325 13.72 -4.93 10.21
N ASP A 326 13.28 -5.70 9.21
CA ASP A 326 13.88 -6.98 8.83
C ASP A 326 13.83 -7.19 7.32
N GLY A 327 14.31 -8.34 6.86
CA GLY A 327 14.23 -8.77 5.45
C GLY A 327 13.08 -9.74 5.21
N THR A 328 13.27 -10.72 4.31
CA THR A 328 12.25 -11.68 3.87
C THR A 328 12.52 -13.10 4.34
N ILE A 329 11.47 -13.93 4.41
CA ILE A 329 11.58 -15.36 4.70
C ILE A 329 12.34 -16.08 3.58
N GLU A 330 12.08 -15.73 2.32
CA GLU A 330 12.70 -16.31 1.14
C GLU A 330 14.21 -15.99 1.07
N GLY A 331 14.58 -14.79 1.49
CA GLY A 331 15.98 -14.37 1.66
C GLY A 331 16.65 -14.91 2.91
N LYS A 332 15.88 -15.50 3.85
CA LYS A 332 16.31 -15.95 5.18
C LYS A 332 16.91 -14.81 6.01
N THR A 333 16.38 -13.61 5.78
CA THR A 333 16.80 -12.35 6.42
C THR A 333 15.72 -11.77 7.35
N ALA A 334 14.49 -12.31 7.33
CA ALA A 334 13.44 -11.93 8.28
C ALA A 334 13.78 -12.38 9.70
N GLY A 335 13.52 -11.53 10.68
CA GLY A 335 13.85 -11.77 12.10
C GLY A 335 12.94 -12.80 12.77
N MET A 336 13.46 -14.02 12.98
CA MET A 336 12.75 -15.18 13.55
C MET A 336 13.18 -15.47 14.99
N PHE A 337 12.32 -16.14 15.78
CA PHE A 337 12.70 -16.64 17.10
C PHE A 337 13.54 -17.91 17.02
N GLU A 338 13.28 -18.76 16.02
CA GLU A 338 13.97 -20.02 15.79
C GLU A 338 14.84 -19.95 14.53
N ASP A 339 15.82 -20.85 14.43
CA ASP A 339 16.67 -20.95 13.25
C ASP A 339 15.86 -21.31 12.00
N TYR A 340 16.26 -20.79 10.86
CA TYR A 340 15.75 -21.25 9.58
C TYR A 340 16.06 -22.71 9.33
N GLN A 341 15.13 -23.44 8.69
CA GLN A 341 15.33 -24.85 8.39
C GLN A 341 16.58 -25.04 7.52
N GLY A 342 17.44 -25.96 7.96
CA GLY A 342 18.69 -26.28 7.29
C GLY A 342 19.84 -25.30 7.53
N GLU A 343 19.66 -24.25 8.33
CA GLU A 343 20.68 -23.24 8.62
C GLU A 343 20.86 -23.01 10.14
N PRO A 344 21.49 -23.94 10.88
CA PRO A 344 21.70 -23.77 12.30
C PRO A 344 22.45 -22.47 12.65
N GLY A 345 21.89 -21.69 13.57
CA GLY A 345 22.42 -20.40 13.98
C GLY A 345 21.92 -19.20 13.15
N ASN A 346 21.21 -19.43 12.04
CA ASN A 346 20.60 -18.36 11.26
C ASN A 346 19.13 -18.16 11.69
N LYS A 347 18.83 -17.03 12.31
CA LYS A 347 17.47 -16.57 12.69
C LYS A 347 17.04 -15.33 11.93
N GLY A 348 17.76 -14.99 10.87
CA GLY A 348 17.66 -13.65 10.29
C GLY A 348 18.06 -12.55 11.29
N GLU A 349 18.06 -11.32 10.83
CA GLU A 349 18.44 -10.18 11.68
C GLU A 349 17.42 -9.05 11.55
N THR A 350 17.30 -8.25 12.62
CA THR A 350 16.61 -6.95 12.54
C THR A 350 17.63 -5.86 12.23
N VAL A 351 17.26 -4.92 11.37
CA VAL A 351 18.13 -3.80 10.95
C VAL A 351 18.46 -2.91 12.15
N PHE A 352 17.48 -2.71 13.02
CA PHE A 352 17.59 -1.87 14.20
C PHE A 352 17.47 -2.70 15.47
N SER A 353 18.36 -2.47 16.44
CA SER A 353 18.20 -3.07 17.77
C SER A 353 16.89 -2.61 18.43
N PRO A 354 16.38 -3.32 19.46
CA PRO A 354 15.20 -2.89 20.20
C PRO A 354 15.28 -1.45 20.75
N GLU A 355 16.46 -0.99 21.14
CA GLU A 355 16.67 0.38 21.60
C GLU A 355 16.62 1.39 20.43
N GLN A 356 17.19 1.01 19.28
CA GLN A 356 17.24 1.86 18.09
C GLN A 356 15.85 2.05 17.48
N ILE A 357 15.06 0.97 17.32
CA ILE A 357 13.69 1.08 16.81
C ILE A 357 12.80 1.87 17.79
N THR A 358 12.96 1.66 19.10
CA THR A 358 12.25 2.45 20.12
C THR A 358 12.59 3.94 20.01
N LYS A 359 13.88 4.29 19.81
CA LYS A 359 14.31 5.67 19.60
C LYS A 359 13.66 6.29 18.37
N LEU A 360 13.65 5.58 17.22
CA LEU A 360 13.04 6.07 15.97
C LEU A 360 11.53 6.32 16.16
N ILE A 361 10.80 5.34 16.71
CA ILE A 361 9.38 5.46 16.98
C ILE A 361 9.09 6.61 17.92
N GLY A 362 9.87 6.73 19.02
CA GLY A 362 9.70 7.80 20.00
C GLY A 362 9.94 9.20 19.45
N GLN A 363 10.97 9.37 18.60
CA GLN A 363 11.26 10.65 17.95
C GLN A 363 10.18 11.04 16.93
N ALA A 364 9.65 10.09 16.16
CA ALA A 364 8.58 10.32 15.21
C ALA A 364 7.27 10.65 15.93
N SER A 365 6.93 9.88 16.98
CA SER A 365 5.71 10.09 17.79
C SER A 365 5.72 11.45 18.50
N ALA A 366 6.86 11.92 18.96
CA ALA A 366 6.99 13.27 19.56
C ALA A 366 6.66 14.42 18.59
N GLN A 367 6.60 14.15 17.29
CA GLN A 367 6.25 15.10 16.24
C GLN A 367 4.92 14.78 15.54
N ASP A 368 4.12 13.87 16.11
CA ASP A 368 2.88 13.36 15.52
C ASP A 368 3.09 12.89 14.05
N ILE A 369 4.22 12.22 13.78
CA ILE A 369 4.51 11.55 12.50
C ILE A 369 4.00 10.12 12.62
N ASP A 370 3.16 9.69 11.68
CA ASP A 370 2.67 8.32 11.62
C ASP A 370 3.81 7.37 11.23
N ILE A 371 3.79 6.13 11.73
CA ILE A 371 4.88 5.18 11.57
C ILE A 371 4.37 3.91 10.86
N HIS A 372 5.14 3.45 9.88
CA HIS A 372 4.86 2.25 9.11
C HIS A 372 6.10 1.34 9.13
N ILE A 373 5.99 0.16 9.75
CA ILE A 373 7.13 -0.72 10.06
C ILE A 373 7.05 -1.98 9.21
N HIS A 374 8.09 -2.25 8.43
CA HIS A 374 8.30 -3.51 7.74
C HIS A 374 8.71 -4.58 8.77
N ALA A 375 7.92 -5.63 8.90
CA ALA A 375 8.25 -6.77 9.74
C ALA A 375 7.54 -8.03 9.23
N LEU A 376 8.31 -8.99 8.72
CA LEU A 376 7.83 -10.28 8.24
C LEU A 376 7.96 -11.37 9.29
N GLY A 377 9.10 -11.38 9.98
CA GLY A 377 9.42 -12.42 10.97
C GLY A 377 8.78 -12.16 12.33
N GLU A 378 8.48 -13.25 13.04
CA GLU A 378 7.79 -13.20 14.34
C GLU A 378 8.58 -12.42 15.41
N ARG A 379 9.92 -12.43 15.38
CA ARG A 379 10.77 -11.64 16.28
C ARG A 379 10.69 -10.15 15.94
N ALA A 380 10.83 -9.80 14.67
CA ALA A 380 10.76 -8.41 14.23
C ALA A 380 9.39 -7.78 14.56
N ILE A 381 8.29 -8.52 14.41
CA ILE A 381 6.94 -8.11 14.80
C ILE A 381 6.86 -7.87 16.31
N SER A 382 7.32 -8.83 17.12
CA SER A 382 7.29 -8.70 18.59
C SER A 382 8.12 -7.51 19.08
N GLU A 383 9.34 -7.31 18.55
CA GLU A 383 10.22 -6.18 18.89
C GLU A 383 9.59 -4.82 18.52
N ALA A 384 8.91 -4.75 17.36
CA ALA A 384 8.17 -3.56 16.96
C ALA A 384 7.00 -3.26 17.91
N LEU A 385 6.24 -4.29 18.32
CA LEU A 385 5.16 -4.14 19.29
C LEU A 385 5.69 -3.71 20.66
N ASP A 386 6.81 -4.27 21.14
CA ASP A 386 7.45 -3.90 22.40
C ASP A 386 7.85 -2.42 22.39
N ALA A 387 8.43 -1.95 21.27
CA ALA A 387 8.80 -0.56 21.09
C ALA A 387 7.59 0.39 21.07
N ILE A 388 6.51 0.01 20.35
CA ILE A 388 5.27 0.79 20.30
C ILE A 388 4.62 0.86 21.68
N GLU A 389 4.53 -0.27 22.41
CA GLU A 389 3.97 -0.34 23.74
C GLU A 389 4.69 0.60 24.70
N ARG A 390 6.02 0.57 24.70
CA ARG A 390 6.85 1.46 25.50
C ARG A 390 6.60 2.95 25.16
N ILE A 391 6.58 3.30 23.89
CA ILE A 391 6.36 4.68 23.48
C ILE A 391 4.95 5.16 23.83
N LYS A 392 3.93 4.33 23.71
CA LYS A 392 2.57 4.70 24.16
C LYS A 392 2.49 4.95 25.67
N GLN A 393 3.28 4.24 26.46
CA GLN A 393 3.40 4.52 27.91
C GLN A 393 4.16 5.81 28.20
N GLU A 394 5.27 6.05 27.48
CA GLU A 394 6.09 7.27 27.65
C GLU A 394 5.42 8.53 27.05
N GLN A 395 4.63 8.38 25.98
CA GLN A 395 3.99 9.46 25.23
C GLN A 395 2.49 9.20 25.02
N PRO A 396 1.66 9.14 26.09
CA PRO A 396 0.25 8.73 26.02
C PRO A 396 -0.64 9.69 25.21
N ASN A 397 -0.17 10.90 24.92
CA ASN A 397 -0.91 11.91 24.16
C ASN A 397 -0.52 12.02 22.69
N THR A 398 0.39 11.17 22.19
CA THR A 398 0.77 11.18 20.78
C THR A 398 -0.44 10.87 19.90
N LYS A 399 -0.52 11.55 18.75
CA LYS A 399 -1.54 11.30 17.73
C LYS A 399 -1.06 10.37 16.62
N SER A 400 0.20 9.93 16.70
CA SER A 400 0.78 9.04 15.70
C SER A 400 0.03 7.71 15.65
N ARG A 401 -0.21 7.26 14.42
CA ARG A 401 -0.71 5.90 14.14
C ARG A 401 0.45 4.99 13.84
N TYR A 402 0.30 3.74 14.24
CA TYR A 402 1.32 2.71 14.08
C TYR A 402 0.76 1.62 13.19
N THR A 403 1.49 1.31 12.13
CA THR A 403 1.19 0.20 11.23
C THR A 403 2.38 -0.74 11.21
N ILE A 404 2.15 -2.04 11.36
CA ILE A 404 3.13 -3.07 11.05
C ILE A 404 2.68 -3.74 9.77
N CYS A 405 3.55 -3.77 8.76
CA CYS A 405 3.21 -4.31 7.46
C CYS A 405 3.84 -5.67 7.19
N HIS A 406 3.27 -6.36 6.20
CA HIS A 406 3.57 -7.70 5.75
C HIS A 406 3.10 -8.79 6.71
N ILE A 407 3.62 -8.83 7.95
CA ILE A 407 3.19 -9.74 9.03
C ILE A 407 3.06 -11.20 8.55
N GLN A 408 4.11 -11.71 7.88
CA GLN A 408 4.07 -13.01 7.25
C GLN A 408 4.00 -14.14 8.28
N VAL A 409 4.90 -14.17 9.25
CA VAL A 409 4.88 -15.12 10.37
C VAL A 409 4.60 -14.40 11.67
N MET A 410 3.51 -14.75 12.35
CA MET A 410 3.10 -14.07 13.59
C MET A 410 3.03 -15.04 14.77
N ALA A 411 3.62 -14.68 15.90
CA ALA A 411 3.49 -15.43 17.14
C ALA A 411 2.07 -15.26 17.73
N ASP A 412 1.51 -16.33 18.30
CA ASP A 412 0.15 -16.33 18.88
C ASP A 412 -0.03 -15.25 19.95
N LYS A 413 1.02 -15.00 20.77
CA LYS A 413 1.02 -13.99 21.83
C LYS A 413 0.83 -12.55 21.33
N ASP A 414 1.11 -12.27 20.05
CA ASP A 414 1.13 -10.92 19.52
C ASP A 414 -0.21 -10.52 18.87
N ILE A 415 -1.11 -11.46 18.59
CA ILE A 415 -2.41 -11.17 17.95
C ILE A 415 -3.23 -10.17 18.76
N GLU A 416 -3.45 -10.43 20.05
CA GLU A 416 -4.22 -9.54 20.92
C GLU A 416 -3.50 -8.21 21.16
N ARG A 417 -2.15 -8.20 21.17
CA ARG A 417 -1.37 -6.97 21.35
C ARG A 417 -1.59 -5.95 20.24
N PHE A 418 -1.84 -6.39 19.00
CA PHE A 418 -2.23 -5.46 17.93
C PHE A 418 -3.50 -4.67 18.29
N ALA A 419 -4.52 -5.36 18.81
CA ALA A 419 -5.78 -4.72 19.21
C ALA A 419 -5.58 -3.80 20.43
N ASP A 420 -4.94 -4.31 21.47
CA ASP A 420 -4.71 -3.58 22.73
C ASP A 420 -3.89 -2.30 22.52
N LEU A 421 -2.91 -2.36 21.63
CA LEU A 421 -2.07 -1.22 21.27
C LEU A 421 -2.68 -0.37 20.15
N GLY A 422 -3.79 -0.77 19.54
CA GLY A 422 -4.38 -0.08 18.40
C GLY A 422 -3.45 0.01 17.20
N VAL A 423 -2.62 -1.02 17.00
CA VAL A 423 -1.71 -1.13 15.86
C VAL A 423 -2.50 -1.63 14.65
N ILE A 424 -2.27 -1.03 13.50
CA ILE A 424 -2.88 -1.43 12.23
C ILE A 424 -2.06 -2.58 11.64
N ALA A 425 -2.72 -3.65 11.24
CA ALA A 425 -2.12 -4.77 10.53
C ALA A 425 -2.29 -4.53 9.02
N GLN A 426 -1.19 -4.27 8.33
CA GLN A 426 -1.19 -4.15 6.87
C GLN A 426 -0.60 -5.40 6.24
N SER A 427 -1.17 -5.89 5.14
CA SER A 427 -0.61 -7.02 4.40
C SER A 427 -1.06 -7.07 2.95
N THR A 428 -0.49 -8.00 2.19
CA THR A 428 -0.80 -8.27 0.78
C THR A 428 -1.45 -9.63 0.65
N PRO A 429 -2.77 -9.72 0.41
CA PRO A 429 -3.47 -11.01 0.34
C PRO A 429 -2.91 -11.97 -0.71
N LEU A 430 -2.37 -11.46 -1.82
CA LEU A 430 -1.71 -12.23 -2.88
C LEU A 430 -0.73 -13.27 -2.33
N TRP A 431 0.08 -12.88 -1.37
CA TRP A 431 1.14 -13.75 -0.84
C TRP A 431 0.62 -14.99 -0.11
N THR A 432 -0.63 -14.99 0.34
CA THR A 432 -1.21 -16.15 1.01
C THR A 432 -1.40 -17.36 0.09
N SER A 433 -1.49 -17.17 -1.23
CA SER A 433 -1.55 -18.28 -2.20
C SER A 433 -0.19 -18.55 -2.85
N TYR A 434 0.68 -17.57 -2.83
CA TYR A 434 1.93 -17.49 -3.57
C TYR A 434 3.13 -18.04 -2.79
N ASP A 435 3.08 -17.99 -1.44
CA ASP A 435 4.23 -18.20 -0.56
C ASP A 435 4.53 -19.67 -0.25
N GLU A 436 4.26 -20.56 -1.18
CA GLU A 436 4.69 -21.96 -1.08
C GLU A 436 6.21 -22.10 -1.05
N PHE A 437 6.91 -21.13 -1.65
CA PHE A 437 8.37 -21.13 -1.74
C PHE A 437 9.07 -20.87 -0.40
N GLY A 438 8.52 -20.00 0.44
CA GLY A 438 9.03 -19.74 1.79
C GLY A 438 8.87 -20.92 2.74
N LYS A 439 7.90 -21.80 2.50
CA LYS A 439 7.59 -22.98 3.31
C LYS A 439 8.77 -23.89 3.60
N GLN A 440 9.69 -24.03 2.65
CA GLN A 440 10.86 -24.90 2.82
C GLN A 440 11.88 -24.37 3.84
N PHE A 441 11.81 -23.08 4.21
CA PHE A 441 12.77 -22.43 5.10
C PHE A 441 12.29 -22.29 6.54
N VAL A 442 11.03 -22.64 6.80
CA VAL A 442 10.39 -22.51 8.12
C VAL A 442 9.82 -23.85 8.59
N SER A 443 9.62 -23.99 9.90
CA SER A 443 8.96 -25.17 10.45
C SER A 443 7.49 -25.25 10.05
N ALA A 444 6.90 -26.45 10.10
CA ALA A 444 5.48 -26.63 9.83
C ALA A 444 4.58 -25.78 10.78
N ASP A 445 5.03 -25.56 12.02
CA ASP A 445 4.31 -24.70 12.97
C ASP A 445 4.40 -23.23 12.57
N GLN A 446 5.57 -22.73 12.18
CA GLN A 446 5.73 -21.36 11.67
C GLN A 446 4.90 -21.14 10.40
N PHE A 447 4.96 -22.09 9.45
CA PHE A 447 4.16 -21.99 8.24
C PHE A 447 2.65 -21.95 8.53
N ARG A 448 2.16 -22.73 9.49
CA ARG A 448 0.75 -22.67 9.93
C ARG A 448 0.36 -21.29 10.47
N ARG A 449 1.30 -20.49 10.93
CA ARG A 449 1.10 -19.13 11.46
C ARG A 449 1.31 -18.02 10.43
N TYR A 450 1.33 -18.36 9.13
CA TYR A 450 1.42 -17.38 8.04
C TYR A 450 0.10 -16.62 7.86
N PHE A 451 0.20 -15.29 7.75
CA PHE A 451 -0.89 -14.40 7.36
C PHE A 451 -2.20 -14.66 8.15
N ARG A 452 -2.16 -14.41 9.46
CA ARG A 452 -3.23 -14.69 10.43
C ARG A 452 -4.40 -13.69 10.35
N PHE A 453 -4.95 -13.47 9.15
CA PHE A 453 -5.92 -12.41 8.87
C PHE A 453 -7.23 -12.54 9.66
N ASN A 454 -7.85 -13.73 9.66
CA ASN A 454 -9.10 -13.91 10.39
C ASN A 454 -8.87 -13.92 11.91
N SER A 455 -7.72 -14.38 12.37
CA SER A 455 -7.32 -14.28 13.79
C SER A 455 -7.21 -12.83 14.23
N LEU A 456 -6.54 -11.97 13.45
CA LEU A 456 -6.43 -10.53 13.70
C LEU A 456 -7.81 -9.84 13.66
N LYS A 457 -8.64 -10.15 12.65
CA LYS A 457 -10.02 -9.64 12.57
C LYS A 457 -10.82 -9.99 13.83
N ASN A 458 -10.75 -11.24 14.29
CA ASN A 458 -11.50 -11.70 15.45
C ASN A 458 -11.01 -11.05 16.75
N ALA A 459 -9.75 -10.63 16.83
CA ALA A 459 -9.19 -9.83 17.91
C ALA A 459 -9.58 -8.34 17.80
N GLY A 460 -10.30 -7.91 16.76
CA GLY A 460 -10.75 -6.53 16.59
C GLY A 460 -9.67 -5.60 15.97
N VAL A 461 -8.63 -6.16 15.39
CA VAL A 461 -7.55 -5.39 14.73
C VAL A 461 -8.06 -4.78 13.43
N LYS A 462 -7.77 -3.49 13.20
CA LYS A 462 -7.97 -2.87 11.89
C LYS A 462 -6.96 -3.42 10.90
N MET A 463 -7.45 -3.89 9.76
CA MET A 463 -6.60 -4.45 8.72
C MET A 463 -6.75 -3.65 7.43
N SER A 464 -5.63 -3.28 6.84
CA SER A 464 -5.58 -2.65 5.52
C SER A 464 -4.80 -3.55 4.54
N PHE A 465 -5.13 -3.46 3.26
CA PHE A 465 -4.52 -4.28 2.24
C PHE A 465 -3.90 -3.43 1.14
N GLY A 466 -2.76 -3.89 0.64
CA GLY A 466 -2.04 -3.26 -0.44
C GLY A 466 -1.42 -4.28 -1.38
N SER A 467 -0.85 -3.80 -2.47
CA SER A 467 -0.25 -4.64 -3.50
C SER A 467 1.22 -4.92 -3.27
N ASP A 468 1.89 -4.03 -2.55
CA ASP A 468 3.34 -3.94 -2.47
C ASP A 468 4.03 -3.83 -3.86
N TYR A 469 3.29 -3.34 -4.86
CA TYR A 469 3.86 -3.17 -6.21
C TYR A 469 5.08 -2.23 -6.17
N PRO A 470 6.22 -2.59 -6.83
CA PRO A 470 6.42 -3.69 -7.76
C PRO A 470 6.80 -5.04 -7.13
N ALA A 471 6.96 -5.15 -5.81
CA ALA A 471 7.34 -6.36 -5.08
C ALA A 471 6.16 -7.36 -4.87
N SER A 472 5.16 -7.33 -5.76
CA SER A 472 3.94 -8.12 -5.61
C SER A 472 4.06 -9.59 -6.01
N GLY A 473 5.06 -9.95 -6.80
CA GLY A 473 5.21 -11.29 -7.35
C GLY A 473 4.35 -11.61 -8.57
N ALA A 474 3.36 -10.77 -8.89
CA ALA A 474 2.46 -10.94 -10.02
C ALA A 474 2.49 -9.76 -11.02
N GLY A 475 3.59 -8.99 -11.02
CA GLY A 475 3.73 -7.80 -11.85
C GLY A 475 2.56 -6.82 -11.63
N THR A 476 2.09 -6.17 -12.68
CA THR A 476 0.98 -5.21 -12.59
C THR A 476 -0.37 -5.85 -12.23
N LEU A 477 -0.54 -7.16 -12.39
CA LEU A 477 -1.75 -7.87 -11.96
C LEU A 477 -1.87 -7.89 -10.43
N GLY A 478 -0.74 -7.93 -9.72
CA GLY A 478 -0.69 -7.84 -8.26
C GLY A 478 -1.29 -6.56 -7.69
N ILE A 479 -1.35 -5.46 -8.49
CA ILE A 479 -1.99 -4.21 -8.09
C ILE A 479 -3.52 -4.38 -7.93
N SER A 480 -4.15 -5.34 -8.63
CA SER A 480 -5.61 -5.48 -8.67
C SER A 480 -6.20 -5.84 -7.29
N PRO A 481 -7.02 -4.97 -6.66
CA PRO A 481 -7.72 -5.32 -5.42
C PRO A 481 -8.64 -6.53 -5.59
N LEU A 482 -9.29 -6.69 -6.74
CA LEU A 482 -10.20 -7.81 -6.99
C LEU A 482 -9.46 -9.15 -7.09
N PHE A 483 -8.25 -9.15 -7.64
CA PHE A 483 -7.37 -10.32 -7.66
C PHE A 483 -6.96 -10.72 -6.24
N ASN A 484 -6.51 -9.74 -5.46
CA ASN A 484 -6.13 -9.92 -4.06
C ASN A 484 -7.33 -10.32 -3.17
N MET A 485 -8.51 -9.74 -3.39
CA MET A 485 -9.72 -10.10 -2.64
C MET A 485 -10.13 -11.56 -2.83
N GLU A 486 -10.01 -12.10 -4.06
CA GLU A 486 -10.27 -13.51 -4.29
C GLU A 486 -9.33 -14.40 -3.48
N ILE A 487 -8.04 -14.05 -3.46
CA ILE A 487 -7.04 -14.79 -2.69
C ILE A 487 -7.31 -14.67 -1.18
N GLY A 488 -7.57 -13.47 -0.67
CA GLY A 488 -7.92 -13.28 0.75
C GLY A 488 -9.18 -14.04 1.17
N TYR A 489 -10.14 -14.22 0.24
CA TYR A 489 -11.36 -14.99 0.45
C TYR A 489 -11.13 -16.49 0.39
N THR A 490 -10.33 -16.98 -0.57
CA THR A 490 -10.16 -18.42 -0.86
C THR A 490 -8.90 -19.01 -0.25
N ARG A 491 -7.82 -18.20 -0.10
CA ARG A 491 -6.44 -18.62 0.22
C ARG A 491 -5.90 -19.65 -0.78
N GLN A 492 -6.28 -19.47 -2.04
CA GLN A 492 -5.93 -20.32 -3.19
C GLN A 492 -5.65 -19.43 -4.39
N ASN A 493 -4.99 -19.97 -5.40
CA ASN A 493 -4.78 -19.28 -6.65
C ASN A 493 -6.13 -18.87 -7.29
N PRO A 494 -6.24 -17.68 -7.86
CA PRO A 494 -7.48 -17.20 -8.46
C PRO A 494 -7.99 -18.12 -9.57
N GLY A 495 -9.26 -18.48 -9.48
CA GLY A 495 -9.92 -19.38 -10.45
C GLY A 495 -9.63 -20.87 -10.26
N GLU A 496 -8.84 -21.27 -9.26
CA GLU A 496 -8.41 -22.65 -9.04
C GLU A 496 -8.98 -23.24 -7.74
N PRO A 497 -10.25 -23.68 -7.72
CA PRO A 497 -10.88 -24.20 -6.50
C PRO A 497 -10.25 -25.49 -5.97
N GLU A 498 -9.53 -26.23 -6.83
CA GLU A 498 -8.84 -27.47 -6.47
C GLU A 498 -7.40 -27.26 -5.98
N ALA A 499 -6.87 -26.03 -6.05
CA ALA A 499 -5.55 -25.71 -5.52
C ALA A 499 -5.51 -25.88 -3.99
N GLN A 500 -4.33 -26.12 -3.43
CA GLN A 500 -4.17 -26.24 -1.99
C GLN A 500 -4.49 -24.92 -1.29
N VAL A 501 -5.25 -24.98 -0.19
CA VAL A 501 -5.48 -23.81 0.67
C VAL A 501 -4.21 -23.55 1.49
N GLN A 502 -3.71 -22.33 1.45
CA GLN A 502 -2.44 -21.92 2.07
C GLN A 502 -2.64 -20.97 3.25
N PRO A 503 -1.98 -21.19 4.39
CA PRO A 503 -1.71 -22.51 4.99
C PRO A 503 -2.91 -23.04 5.77
N ASP A 504 -3.83 -22.16 6.24
CA ASP A 504 -4.99 -22.52 7.07
C ASP A 504 -6.30 -21.92 6.52
N ILE A 505 -7.29 -22.78 6.26
CA ILE A 505 -8.62 -22.38 5.79
C ILE A 505 -9.33 -21.44 6.78
N LYS A 506 -9.01 -21.52 8.08
CA LYS A 506 -9.61 -20.67 9.11
C LYS A 506 -9.22 -19.21 9.00
N GLU A 507 -8.14 -18.92 8.28
CA GLU A 507 -7.65 -17.56 8.07
C GLU A 507 -8.25 -16.86 6.83
N ARG A 508 -9.23 -17.47 6.19
CA ARG A 508 -10.05 -16.85 5.13
C ARG A 508 -10.82 -15.66 5.67
N LEU A 509 -10.95 -14.62 4.86
CA LEU A 509 -11.78 -13.45 5.16
C LEU A 509 -13.08 -13.47 4.34
N ASP A 510 -14.13 -12.86 4.87
CA ASP A 510 -15.34 -12.59 4.11
C ASP A 510 -15.15 -11.36 3.18
N ILE A 511 -16.02 -11.25 2.18
CA ILE A 511 -15.93 -10.19 1.17
C ILE A 511 -16.11 -8.78 1.77
N ALA A 512 -16.95 -8.63 2.79
CA ALA A 512 -17.16 -7.34 3.44
C ALA A 512 -15.88 -6.85 4.15
N SER A 513 -15.17 -7.76 4.85
CA SER A 513 -13.89 -7.46 5.48
C SER A 513 -12.82 -7.09 4.47
N LEU A 514 -12.77 -7.76 3.32
CA LEU A 514 -11.83 -7.45 2.25
C LEU A 514 -12.12 -6.10 1.60
N ILE A 515 -13.40 -5.80 1.30
CA ILE A 515 -13.79 -4.47 0.81
C ILE A 515 -13.40 -3.40 1.83
N ARG A 516 -13.69 -3.61 3.12
CA ARG A 516 -13.35 -2.67 4.19
C ARG A 516 -11.84 -2.41 4.26
N GLY A 517 -11.02 -3.44 4.15
CA GLY A 517 -9.56 -3.32 4.17
C GLY A 517 -8.99 -2.53 2.99
N TYR A 518 -9.62 -2.67 1.81
CA TYR A 518 -9.27 -1.89 0.61
C TYR A 518 -9.98 -0.53 0.51
N THR A 519 -10.72 -0.09 1.53
CA THR A 519 -11.43 1.20 1.53
C THR A 519 -11.29 1.90 2.89
N LEU A 520 -12.21 1.69 3.84
CA LEU A 520 -12.29 2.43 5.09
C LEU A 520 -11.08 2.21 6.00
N ASP A 521 -10.60 0.97 6.17
CA ASP A 521 -9.43 0.70 7.02
C ASP A 521 -8.14 1.16 6.33
N GLY A 522 -8.06 1.10 4.99
CA GLY A 522 -7.01 1.75 4.21
C GLY A 522 -7.00 3.26 4.43
N ALA A 523 -8.17 3.92 4.36
CA ALA A 523 -8.29 5.34 4.64
C ALA A 523 -7.86 5.68 6.08
N TYR A 524 -8.23 4.83 7.05
CA TYR A 524 -7.80 4.99 8.44
C TYR A 524 -6.27 4.92 8.57
N GLN A 525 -5.62 3.97 7.92
CA GLN A 525 -4.15 3.90 7.92
C GLN A 525 -3.54 5.20 7.38
N LEU A 526 -4.10 5.74 6.30
CA LEU A 526 -3.61 6.97 5.66
C LEU A 526 -4.01 8.25 6.42
N ASN A 527 -4.77 8.13 7.51
CA ASN A 527 -5.33 9.26 8.27
C ASN A 527 -6.22 10.16 7.38
N MET A 528 -6.99 9.53 6.50
CA MET A 528 -7.89 10.14 5.52
C MET A 528 -9.34 9.65 5.67
N GLU A 529 -9.69 8.91 6.71
CA GLU A 529 -11.03 8.33 6.91
C GLU A 529 -12.15 9.38 7.04
N ASN A 530 -11.81 10.62 7.34
CA ASN A 530 -12.75 11.73 7.33
C ASN A 530 -12.98 12.34 5.94
N GLU A 531 -12.16 11.94 4.96
CA GLU A 531 -12.18 12.47 3.61
C GLU A 531 -12.60 11.43 2.56
N VAL A 532 -12.19 10.17 2.72
CA VAL A 532 -12.42 9.07 1.76
C VAL A 532 -12.66 7.74 2.48
N GLY A 533 -12.84 6.65 1.71
CA GLY A 533 -12.94 5.29 2.23
C GLY A 533 -14.36 4.81 2.52
N SER A 534 -15.34 5.72 2.57
CA SER A 534 -16.78 5.41 2.63
C SER A 534 -17.58 6.43 1.83
N ILE A 535 -18.85 6.11 1.53
CA ILE A 535 -19.77 6.99 0.81
C ILE A 535 -20.67 7.70 1.83
N GLU A 536 -20.19 8.81 2.36
CA GLU A 536 -20.87 9.62 3.37
C GLU A 536 -20.88 11.09 2.95
N VAL A 537 -21.94 11.81 3.33
CA VAL A 537 -22.06 13.25 3.07
C VAL A 537 -20.87 14.01 3.68
N GLY A 538 -20.25 14.87 2.89
CA GLY A 538 -19.08 15.67 3.25
C GLY A 538 -17.74 15.03 2.86
N LYS A 539 -17.70 13.75 2.47
CA LYS A 539 -16.49 13.11 1.96
C LYS A 539 -16.30 13.37 0.46
N LYS A 540 -15.09 13.17 -0.01
CA LYS A 540 -14.73 13.30 -1.43
C LYS A 540 -15.45 12.22 -2.25
N ALA A 541 -15.86 12.62 -3.44
CA ALA A 541 -16.54 11.74 -4.38
C ALA A 541 -15.55 10.85 -5.14
N ASP A 542 -14.90 9.95 -4.40
CA ASP A 542 -13.96 8.97 -4.92
C ASP A 542 -14.66 7.60 -4.97
N PHE A 543 -14.88 7.06 -6.18
CA PHE A 543 -15.71 5.88 -6.39
C PHE A 543 -15.10 4.91 -7.38
N VAL A 544 -15.48 3.62 -7.24
CA VAL A 544 -15.30 2.60 -8.26
C VAL A 544 -16.65 2.00 -8.65
N ILE A 545 -16.88 1.84 -9.95
CA ILE A 545 -18.05 1.15 -10.50
C ILE A 545 -17.61 -0.19 -11.05
N LEU A 546 -18.23 -1.26 -10.55
CA LEU A 546 -17.98 -2.64 -10.94
C LEU A 546 -19.14 -3.18 -11.76
N ASP A 547 -18.85 -4.08 -12.71
CA ASP A 547 -19.87 -4.70 -13.57
C ASP A 547 -20.78 -5.70 -12.83
N GLN A 548 -20.34 -6.19 -11.65
CA GLN A 548 -21.07 -7.15 -10.83
C GLN A 548 -21.06 -6.75 -9.35
N ASN A 549 -22.06 -7.24 -8.59
CA ASN A 549 -22.12 -7.08 -7.14
C ASN A 549 -21.21 -8.12 -6.45
N LEU A 550 -20.16 -7.68 -5.76
CA LEU A 550 -19.19 -8.57 -5.10
C LEU A 550 -19.82 -9.51 -4.06
N PHE A 551 -20.94 -9.13 -3.46
CA PHE A 551 -21.67 -9.98 -2.50
C PHE A 551 -22.45 -11.12 -3.17
N GLU A 552 -22.62 -11.08 -4.49
CA GLU A 552 -23.36 -12.08 -5.28
C GLU A 552 -22.44 -12.91 -6.18
N VAL A 553 -21.18 -12.49 -6.34
CA VAL A 553 -20.18 -13.19 -7.17
C VAL A 553 -19.70 -14.45 -6.46
N LYS A 554 -19.55 -15.53 -7.21
CA LYS A 554 -18.96 -16.76 -6.67
C LYS A 554 -17.49 -16.53 -6.30
N PRO A 555 -16.98 -17.16 -5.22
CA PRO A 555 -15.63 -16.92 -4.70
C PRO A 555 -14.52 -16.94 -5.77
N TYR A 556 -14.49 -17.96 -6.62
CA TYR A 556 -13.46 -18.14 -7.67
C TYR A 556 -13.77 -17.38 -8.97
N GLN A 557 -14.56 -16.31 -8.92
CA GLN A 557 -14.88 -15.42 -10.03
C GLN A 557 -14.66 -13.93 -9.69
N ILE A 558 -14.24 -13.62 -8.46
CA ILE A 558 -14.05 -12.24 -8.01
C ILE A 558 -13.00 -11.53 -8.88
N HIS A 559 -11.90 -12.21 -9.22
CA HIS A 559 -10.84 -11.68 -10.09
C HIS A 559 -11.33 -11.37 -11.53
N LYS A 560 -12.48 -11.90 -11.96
CA LYS A 560 -13.07 -11.66 -13.29
C LYS A 560 -14.02 -10.47 -13.32
N VAL A 561 -14.41 -9.93 -12.16
CA VAL A 561 -15.21 -8.71 -12.06
C VAL A 561 -14.42 -7.56 -12.66
N LYS A 562 -15.11 -6.75 -13.48
CA LYS A 562 -14.46 -5.65 -14.21
C LYS A 562 -14.73 -4.32 -13.55
N VAL A 563 -13.68 -3.54 -13.41
CA VAL A 563 -13.80 -2.10 -13.15
C VAL A 563 -14.29 -1.42 -14.42
N LEU A 564 -15.47 -0.81 -14.35
CA LEU A 564 -16.07 -0.09 -15.46
C LEU A 564 -15.67 1.38 -15.45
N GLN A 565 -15.54 1.95 -14.25
CA GLN A 565 -15.19 3.35 -14.10
C GLN A 565 -14.55 3.59 -12.73
N THR A 566 -13.54 4.47 -12.72
CA THR A 566 -12.94 5.02 -11.52
C THR A 566 -13.15 6.53 -11.53
N ILE A 567 -13.64 7.06 -10.42
CA ILE A 567 -14.00 8.48 -10.24
C ILE A 567 -13.18 9.01 -9.07
N LEU A 568 -12.47 10.11 -9.28
CA LEU A 568 -11.70 10.84 -8.29
C LEU A 568 -12.26 12.27 -8.15
N GLY A 569 -12.74 12.65 -6.97
CA GLY A 569 -13.33 13.97 -6.75
C GLY A 569 -14.47 14.29 -7.73
N GLY A 570 -15.33 13.31 -8.02
CA GLY A 570 -16.44 13.44 -8.96
C GLY A 570 -16.05 13.44 -10.46
N LYS A 571 -14.77 13.30 -10.78
CA LYS A 571 -14.26 13.27 -12.17
C LYS A 571 -13.82 11.87 -12.56
N THR A 572 -14.19 11.40 -13.74
CA THR A 572 -13.75 10.13 -14.29
C THR A 572 -12.25 10.16 -14.60
N VAL A 573 -11.49 9.25 -14.00
CA VAL A 573 -10.07 9.06 -14.26
C VAL A 573 -9.80 7.76 -15.04
N TYR A 574 -10.74 6.82 -15.03
CA TYR A 574 -10.74 5.62 -15.88
C TYR A 574 -12.19 5.26 -16.28
N PRO A 575 -12.46 4.84 -17.55
CA PRO A 575 -11.51 4.94 -18.67
C PRO A 575 -11.21 6.41 -18.99
N LYS A 576 -10.03 6.65 -19.57
CA LYS A 576 -9.71 7.99 -20.09
C LYS A 576 -10.65 8.29 -21.28
N SER A 577 -11.22 9.49 -21.31
CA SER A 577 -12.11 9.99 -22.38
C SER A 577 -11.32 10.22 -23.67
#